data_1860d291a2c85e1d5624655c2b31ffd8
#
_entry.id   1860d291a2c85e1d5624655c2b31ffd8
#
_cell.length_a   1.000
_cell.length_b   1.000
_cell.length_c   1.000
_cell.angle_alpha   90.00
_cell.angle_beta   90.00
_cell.angle_gamma   90.00
#
_symmetry.space_group_name_H-M   'P 1'
#
loop_
_entity.id
_entity.type
_entity.pdbx_description
1 polymer ?
#
loop_
_entity_poly.entity_id
_entity_poly.type
_entity_poly.pdbx_seq_one_letter_code
_entity_poly.pdbx_strand_id
1 'polypeptide(L)'
;SGDAYFDFLYRADWPNTLDELAKYRRPTRAAGRYDTEKASAALKPGVDDGRVRRFLEHIWKTDRPGHAQTMCLMNLAMAASYDPDPRAPNGFRLPFHLETGELIEARWRRWLAHDPIHMVAAHRANLASMRGIFIDCGWRDQFHIHYGCRQLSRELARHGIVHTYEEFDGTHSGIDY
;
A
#
# COMPACT_ATOMS: atom_id res chain seq x y z
N SER A 1 -1.80 -3.63 -14.29
CA SER A 1 -2.97 -3.24 -13.51
C SER A 1 -2.47 -2.57 -12.24
N GLY A 2 -2.78 -1.35 -12.01
CA GLY A 2 -2.56 -0.68 -10.74
C GLY A 2 -3.85 -0.73 -9.95
N ASP A 3 -3.76 -1.08 -8.67
CA ASP A 3 -4.90 -0.94 -7.79
C ASP A 3 -5.19 0.54 -7.65
N ALA A 4 -6.40 0.95 -7.98
CA ALA A 4 -6.87 2.29 -7.71
C ALA A 4 -7.31 2.41 -6.24
N TYR A 5 -7.15 3.59 -5.66
CA TYR A 5 -7.62 3.87 -4.32
C TYR A 5 -6.73 3.36 -3.19
N PHE A 6 -5.48 3.72 -3.25
CA PHE A 6 -4.48 3.37 -2.23
C PHE A 6 -4.88 3.77 -0.80
N ASP A 7 -5.56 4.90 -0.66
CA ASP A 7 -5.95 5.43 0.65
C ASP A 7 -6.90 4.50 1.42
N PHE A 8 -7.73 3.75 0.70
CA PHE A 8 -8.63 2.78 1.30
C PHE A 8 -7.99 1.40 1.44
N LEU A 9 -7.37 0.89 0.37
CA LEU A 9 -6.88 -0.49 0.33
C LEU A 9 -5.65 -0.69 1.21
N TYR A 10 -4.62 0.11 1.02
CA TYR A 10 -3.33 -0.14 1.66
C TYR A 10 -3.24 0.46 3.06
N ARG A 11 -3.80 1.64 3.26
CA ARG A 11 -3.85 2.24 4.60
C ARG A 11 -4.60 1.41 5.61
N ALA A 12 -5.69 0.79 5.20
CA ALA A 12 -6.49 -0.08 6.07
C ALA A 12 -5.73 -1.33 6.53
N ASP A 13 -4.75 -1.82 5.74
CA ASP A 13 -3.94 -2.99 6.10
C ASP A 13 -2.66 -2.66 6.88
N TRP A 14 -2.27 -1.41 7.01
CA TRP A 14 -1.04 -1.05 7.75
C TRP A 14 -1.01 -1.49 9.21
N PRO A 15 -2.11 -1.47 9.99
CA PRO A 15 -2.10 -2.04 11.33
C PRO A 15 -1.66 -3.51 11.36
N ASN A 16 -2.13 -4.33 10.42
CA ASN A 16 -1.72 -5.73 10.31
C ASN A 16 -0.24 -5.87 9.93
N THR A 17 0.26 -5.00 9.06
CA THR A 17 1.68 -4.94 8.71
C THR A 17 2.55 -4.54 9.90
N LEU A 18 2.11 -3.58 10.69
CA LEU A 18 2.79 -3.15 11.92
C LEU A 18 2.86 -4.29 12.95
N ASP A 19 1.74 -4.99 13.14
CA ASP A 19 1.65 -6.14 14.06
C ASP A 19 2.54 -7.29 13.60
N GLU A 20 2.58 -7.58 12.30
CA GLU A 20 3.48 -8.61 11.78
C GLU A 20 4.95 -8.22 11.99
N LEU A 21 5.33 -6.99 11.65
CA LEU A 21 6.69 -6.49 11.85
C LEU A 21 7.09 -6.38 13.33
N ALA A 22 6.14 -6.15 14.24
CA ALA A 22 6.39 -6.08 15.68
C ALA A 22 6.97 -7.40 16.24
N LYS A 23 6.64 -8.56 15.65
CA LYS A 23 7.19 -9.86 16.02
C LYS A 23 8.72 -9.96 15.83
N TYR A 24 9.27 -9.13 14.96
CA TYR A 24 10.69 -9.06 14.62
C TYR A 24 11.42 -7.91 15.32
N ARG A 25 10.77 -7.25 16.27
CA ARG A 25 11.38 -6.23 17.12
C ARG A 25 12.49 -6.86 17.99
N ARG A 26 13.58 -6.14 18.23
CA ARG A 26 14.56 -6.59 19.21
C ARG A 26 13.93 -6.57 20.60
N PRO A 27 14.08 -7.65 21.40
CA PRO A 27 13.60 -7.63 22.78
C PRO A 27 14.28 -6.46 23.51
N THR A 28 13.52 -5.46 23.92
CA THR A 28 14.00 -4.50 24.89
C THR A 28 14.03 -5.17 26.25
N ARG A 29 15.11 -5.02 27.00
CA ARG A 29 15.39 -5.71 28.27
C ARG A 29 14.40 -5.38 29.40
N ALA A 30 13.44 -4.52 29.16
CA ALA A 30 12.40 -4.13 30.09
C ALA A 30 11.02 -4.48 29.51
N ALA A 31 10.46 -5.60 29.92
CA ALA A 31 9.02 -5.79 29.96
C ALA A 31 8.47 -4.77 30.99
N GLY A 32 8.18 -3.57 30.52
CA GLY A 32 7.73 -2.46 31.36
C GLY A 32 6.77 -1.58 30.56
N ARG A 33 6.13 -0.68 31.26
CA ARG A 33 5.24 0.34 30.73
C ARG A 33 5.87 1.01 29.50
N TYR A 34 5.12 1.14 28.40
CA TYR A 34 5.55 1.86 27.21
C TYR A 34 5.97 3.28 27.59
N ASP A 35 7.23 3.61 27.38
CA ASP A 35 7.80 4.91 27.70
C ASP A 35 7.71 5.81 26.46
N THR A 36 6.65 6.62 26.42
CA THR A 36 6.34 7.51 25.30
C THR A 36 7.46 8.51 25.02
N GLU A 37 8.14 9.02 26.08
CA GLU A 37 9.21 10.00 25.90
C GLU A 37 10.46 9.35 25.28
N LYS A 38 10.86 8.19 25.78
CA LYS A 38 12.00 7.44 25.21
C LYS A 38 11.69 6.90 23.81
N ALA A 39 10.45 6.47 23.56
CA ALA A 39 10.01 6.06 22.24
C ALA A 39 10.06 7.25 21.27
N SER A 40 9.54 8.40 21.64
CA SER A 40 9.57 9.63 20.82
C SER A 40 11.00 10.14 20.59
N ALA A 41 11.88 10.06 21.57
CA ALA A 41 13.28 10.47 21.44
C ALA A 41 14.11 9.50 20.59
N ALA A 42 13.78 8.21 20.61
CA ALA A 42 14.47 7.16 19.84
C ALA A 42 14.04 7.10 18.36
N LEU A 43 12.88 7.65 18.05
CA LEU A 43 12.28 7.57 16.74
C LEU A 43 12.46 8.87 15.94
N LYS A 44 13.60 9.01 15.33
CA LYS A 44 13.68 9.91 14.18
C LYS A 44 12.73 9.38 13.09
N PRO A 45 11.93 10.24 12.46
CA PRO A 45 11.02 9.83 11.40
C PRO A 45 11.72 8.94 10.34
N GLY A 46 11.18 7.76 10.10
CA GLY A 46 11.68 6.84 9.08
C GLY A 46 12.90 6.00 9.49
N VAL A 47 13.21 5.87 10.78
CA VAL A 47 14.24 4.93 11.26
C VAL A 47 13.63 3.57 11.49
N ASP A 48 14.11 2.57 10.74
CA ASP A 48 13.87 1.16 10.99
C ASP A 48 14.88 0.67 12.04
N ASP A 49 14.41 -0.04 13.07
CA ASP A 49 15.23 -0.69 14.08
C ASP A 49 15.83 -2.01 13.60
N GLY A 50 15.73 -2.32 12.33
CA GLY A 50 16.14 -3.56 11.68
C GLY A 50 15.07 -4.66 11.69
N ARG A 51 13.83 -4.36 12.16
CA ARG A 51 12.74 -5.36 12.16
C ARG A 51 12.32 -5.75 10.74
N VAL A 52 12.28 -4.82 9.81
CA VAL A 52 11.97 -5.09 8.40
C VAL A 52 13.00 -6.07 7.82
N ARG A 53 14.28 -5.84 8.04
CA ARG A 53 15.33 -6.73 7.58
C ARG A 53 15.19 -8.14 8.18
N ARG A 54 14.94 -8.25 9.47
CA ARG A 54 14.76 -9.56 10.14
C ARG A 54 13.51 -10.28 9.62
N PHE A 55 12.44 -9.56 9.34
CA PHE A 55 11.25 -10.11 8.69
C PHE A 55 11.61 -10.68 7.30
N LEU A 56 12.29 -9.89 6.46
CA LEU A 56 12.70 -10.33 5.13
C LEU A 56 13.62 -11.56 5.18
N GLU A 57 14.59 -11.57 6.08
CA GLU A 57 15.49 -12.73 6.29
C GLU A 57 14.73 -13.99 6.74
N HIS A 58 13.63 -13.82 7.48
CA HIS A 58 12.75 -14.92 7.88
C HIS A 58 11.91 -15.42 6.70
N ILE A 59 11.28 -14.51 5.96
CA ILE A 59 10.42 -14.84 4.82
C ILE A 59 11.16 -15.61 3.73
N TRP A 60 12.41 -15.24 3.42
CA TRP A 60 13.24 -15.96 2.46
C TRP A 60 13.55 -17.42 2.82
N LYS A 61 13.35 -17.80 4.08
CA LYS A 61 13.55 -19.16 4.59
C LYS A 61 12.23 -19.89 4.85
N THR A 62 11.11 -19.26 4.54
CA THR A 62 9.78 -19.78 4.83
C THR A 62 9.18 -20.40 3.56
N ASP A 63 8.98 -21.70 3.55
CA ASP A 63 8.42 -22.41 2.39
C ASP A 63 7.00 -22.01 2.06
N ARG A 64 6.19 -21.72 3.08
CA ARG A 64 4.78 -21.34 2.94
C ARG A 64 4.45 -20.17 3.89
N PRO A 65 4.63 -18.93 3.45
CA PRO A 65 4.22 -17.76 4.25
C PRO A 65 2.72 -17.78 4.54
N GLY A 66 2.36 -17.45 5.77
CA GLY A 66 0.96 -17.25 6.14
C GLY A 66 0.40 -15.96 5.54
N HIS A 67 -0.94 -15.81 5.59
CA HIS A 67 -1.63 -14.66 5.00
C HIS A 67 -1.08 -13.31 5.51
N ALA A 68 -0.94 -13.13 6.82
CA ALA A 68 -0.40 -11.90 7.41
C ALA A 68 1.03 -11.58 6.93
N GLN A 69 1.87 -12.60 6.79
CA GLN A 69 3.23 -12.46 6.25
C GLN A 69 3.22 -12.05 4.79
N THR A 70 2.33 -12.64 3.99
CA THR A 70 2.17 -12.30 2.56
C THR A 70 1.70 -10.86 2.39
N MET A 71 0.71 -10.41 3.17
CA MET A 71 0.22 -9.03 3.14
C MET A 71 1.29 -8.04 3.60
N CYS A 72 2.03 -8.36 4.65
CA CYS A 72 3.16 -7.57 5.10
C CYS A 72 4.23 -7.45 3.98
N LEU A 73 4.61 -8.57 3.36
CA LEU A 73 5.57 -8.57 2.26
C LEU A 73 5.08 -7.72 1.07
N MET A 74 3.79 -7.78 0.75
CA MET A 74 3.18 -6.97 -0.29
C MET A 74 3.31 -5.46 0.02
N ASN A 75 3.01 -5.04 1.25
CA ASN A 75 3.18 -3.64 1.66
C ASN A 75 4.65 -3.18 1.59
N LEU A 76 5.62 -4.05 1.93
CA LEU A 76 7.04 -3.74 1.77
C LEU A 76 7.46 -3.65 0.29
N ALA A 77 6.93 -4.53 -0.57
CA ALA A 77 7.18 -4.50 -2.01
C ALA A 77 6.62 -3.21 -2.65
N MET A 78 5.44 -2.77 -2.19
CA MET A 78 4.88 -1.48 -2.60
C MET A 78 5.74 -0.30 -2.15
N ALA A 79 6.25 -0.33 -0.92
CA ALA A 79 7.18 0.69 -0.45
C ALA A 79 8.45 0.75 -1.32
N ALA A 80 8.96 -0.40 -1.72
CA ALA A 80 10.11 -0.47 -2.63
C ALA A 80 9.80 0.05 -4.04
N SER A 81 8.56 -0.10 -4.49
CA SER A 81 8.12 0.38 -5.81
C SER A 81 7.77 1.87 -5.81
N TYR A 82 7.12 2.35 -4.77
CA TYR A 82 6.53 3.70 -4.75
C TYR A 82 7.38 4.75 -3.99
N ASP A 83 8.27 4.31 -3.10
CA ASP A 83 9.21 5.20 -2.40
C ASP A 83 10.60 4.57 -2.25
N PRO A 84 11.28 4.20 -3.38
CA PRO A 84 12.64 3.69 -3.33
C PRO A 84 13.59 4.76 -2.78
N ASP A 85 14.48 4.36 -1.88
CA ASP A 85 15.57 5.20 -1.37
C ASP A 85 16.83 4.35 -1.16
N PRO A 86 17.80 4.39 -2.09
CA PRO A 86 19.03 3.61 -1.96
C PRO A 86 19.85 3.90 -0.69
N ARG A 87 19.61 5.05 -0.04
CA ARG A 87 20.26 5.41 1.23
C ARG A 87 19.56 4.82 2.46
N ALA A 88 18.36 4.25 2.28
CA ALA A 88 17.66 3.58 3.36
C ALA A 88 18.22 2.17 3.57
N PRO A 89 18.21 1.64 4.81
CA PRO A 89 18.78 0.33 5.13
C PRO A 89 18.24 -0.83 4.30
N ASN A 90 16.97 -0.73 3.84
CA ASN A 90 16.30 -1.75 3.04
C ASN A 90 16.05 -1.30 1.58
N GLY A 91 16.65 -0.19 1.13
CA GLY A 91 16.48 0.34 -0.21
C GLY A 91 15.16 1.10 -0.45
N PHE A 92 14.32 1.27 0.56
CA PHE A 92 13.03 1.95 0.48
C PHE A 92 12.63 2.59 1.81
N ARG A 93 11.58 3.40 1.78
CA ARG A 93 10.97 4.02 2.96
C ARG A 93 9.50 3.65 3.07
N LEU A 94 9.03 3.50 4.31
CA LEU A 94 7.62 3.28 4.60
C LEU A 94 6.88 4.62 4.78
N PRO A 95 5.60 4.70 4.42
CA PRO A 95 4.79 5.90 4.57
C PRO A 95 4.24 6.08 5.99
N PHE A 96 4.67 5.28 6.95
CA PHE A 96 4.25 5.34 8.35
C PHE A 96 5.41 5.04 9.30
N HIS A 97 5.27 5.47 10.53
CA HIS A 97 6.21 5.18 11.60
C HIS A 97 6.00 3.77 12.15
N LEU A 98 7.06 2.97 12.20
CA LEU A 98 7.01 1.59 12.66
C LEU A 98 6.63 1.42 14.13
N GLU A 99 6.76 2.45 14.96
CA GLU A 99 6.47 2.38 16.38
C GLU A 99 5.10 2.95 16.73
N THR A 100 4.68 4.01 16.05
CA THR A 100 3.44 4.73 16.38
C THR A 100 2.33 4.51 15.36
N GLY A 101 2.65 4.01 14.16
CA GLY A 101 1.71 3.92 13.05
C GLY A 101 1.34 5.27 12.42
N GLU A 102 1.93 6.36 12.90
CA GLU A 102 1.64 7.70 12.38
C GLU A 102 2.02 7.83 10.92
N LEU A 103 1.14 8.47 10.14
CA LEU A 103 1.35 8.74 8.73
C LEU A 103 2.50 9.72 8.52
N ILE A 104 3.37 9.39 7.56
CA ILE A 104 4.40 10.29 7.06
C ILE A 104 3.90 10.87 5.73
N GLU A 105 3.20 12.00 5.80
CA GLU A 105 2.50 12.64 4.68
C GLU A 105 3.37 12.79 3.41
N ALA A 106 4.63 13.20 3.57
CA ALA A 106 5.55 13.38 2.44
C ALA A 106 5.86 12.05 1.73
N ARG A 107 5.84 10.92 2.44
CA ARG A 107 6.02 9.58 1.89
C ARG A 107 4.74 9.08 1.25
N TRP A 108 3.62 9.26 1.93
CA TRP A 108 2.33 8.87 1.42
C TRP A 108 1.99 9.55 0.10
N ARG A 109 2.30 10.83 -0.04
CA ARG A 109 2.12 11.55 -1.31
C ARG A 109 2.90 10.93 -2.48
N ARG A 110 4.04 10.28 -2.24
CA ARG A 110 4.77 9.55 -3.29
C ARG A 110 3.99 8.32 -3.73
N TRP A 111 3.37 7.59 -2.81
CA TRP A 111 2.51 6.46 -3.14
C TRP A 111 1.30 6.92 -3.95
N LEU A 112 0.61 7.97 -3.50
CA LEU A 112 -0.55 8.52 -4.21
C LEU A 112 -0.23 9.01 -5.62
N ALA A 113 1.00 9.41 -5.90
CA ALA A 113 1.42 9.75 -7.25
C ALA A 113 1.39 8.57 -8.23
N HIS A 114 1.33 7.34 -7.72
CA HIS A 114 1.18 6.11 -8.52
C HIS A 114 -0.26 5.56 -8.50
N ASP A 115 -1.15 6.14 -7.73
CA ASP A 115 -2.56 5.76 -7.72
C ASP A 115 -3.26 6.29 -8.99
N PRO A 116 -3.87 5.43 -9.81
CA PRO A 116 -4.56 5.82 -11.03
C PRO A 116 -5.57 6.95 -10.84
N ILE A 117 -6.28 7.00 -9.72
CA ILE A 117 -7.24 8.08 -9.42
C ILE A 117 -6.54 9.44 -9.40
N HIS A 118 -5.37 9.52 -8.76
CA HIS A 118 -4.58 10.76 -8.66
C HIS A 118 -3.81 11.10 -9.95
N MET A 119 -3.64 10.12 -10.85
CA MET A 119 -2.91 10.31 -12.10
C MET A 119 -3.77 10.90 -13.23
N VAL A 120 -5.09 10.78 -13.19
CA VAL A 120 -6.01 11.18 -14.28
C VAL A 120 -5.75 12.62 -14.73
N ALA A 121 -5.69 13.56 -13.80
CA ALA A 121 -5.52 14.98 -14.13
C ALA A 121 -4.20 15.25 -14.89
N ALA A 122 -3.10 14.69 -14.42
CA ALA A 122 -1.78 14.87 -15.02
C ALA A 122 -1.66 14.20 -16.40
N HIS A 123 -2.39 13.11 -16.62
CA HIS A 123 -2.35 12.33 -17.86
C HIS A 123 -3.56 12.53 -18.77
N ARG A 124 -4.36 13.58 -18.53
CA ARG A 124 -5.62 13.83 -19.24
C ARG A 124 -5.47 13.78 -20.76
N ALA A 125 -4.45 14.42 -21.32
CA ALA A 125 -4.25 14.46 -22.77
C ALA A 125 -3.97 13.07 -23.35
N ASN A 126 -3.15 12.28 -22.68
CA ASN A 126 -2.83 10.91 -23.10
C ASN A 126 -4.07 10.00 -23.00
N LEU A 127 -4.81 10.10 -21.91
CA LEU A 127 -6.04 9.33 -21.71
C LEU A 127 -7.09 9.69 -22.74
N ALA A 128 -7.26 10.97 -23.06
CA ALA A 128 -8.21 11.44 -24.07
C ALA A 128 -7.83 11.01 -25.51
N SER A 129 -6.57 10.70 -25.78
CA SER A 129 -6.10 10.20 -27.07
C SER A 129 -6.27 8.70 -27.27
N MET A 130 -6.65 7.97 -26.23
CA MET A 130 -6.87 6.52 -26.32
C MET A 130 -8.12 6.21 -27.15
N ARG A 131 -8.08 5.14 -27.94
CA ARG A 131 -9.22 4.68 -28.76
C ARG A 131 -10.39 4.18 -27.92
N GLY A 132 -10.12 3.72 -26.72
CA GLY A 132 -11.13 3.26 -25.77
C GLY A 132 -10.49 2.99 -24.42
N ILE A 133 -11.25 3.22 -23.37
CA ILE A 133 -10.92 2.87 -22.00
C ILE A 133 -12.08 2.04 -21.49
N PHE A 134 -11.82 0.81 -21.12
CA PHE A 134 -12.78 -0.09 -20.52
C PHE A 134 -12.30 -0.48 -19.12
N ILE A 135 -13.19 -0.38 -18.16
CA ILE A 135 -12.95 -0.73 -16.76
C ILE A 135 -14.08 -1.67 -16.35
N ASP A 136 -13.75 -2.81 -15.82
CA ASP A 136 -14.70 -3.73 -15.21
C ASP A 136 -14.23 -4.22 -13.85
N CYS A 137 -15.16 -4.58 -13.00
CA CYS A 137 -14.86 -5.13 -11.69
C CYS A 137 -16.04 -5.94 -11.15
N GLY A 138 -15.74 -7.07 -10.51
CA GLY A 138 -16.74 -7.79 -9.74
C GLY A 138 -17.18 -6.98 -8.52
N TRP A 139 -18.50 -6.76 -8.36
CA TRP A 139 -19.02 -5.98 -7.22
C TRP A 139 -18.88 -6.70 -5.86
N ARG A 140 -18.52 -8.00 -5.87
CA ARG A 140 -18.17 -8.81 -4.69
C ARG A 140 -16.66 -9.02 -4.53
N ASP A 141 -15.85 -8.16 -5.14
CA ASP A 141 -14.40 -8.22 -5.01
C ASP A 141 -13.98 -8.12 -3.54
N GLN A 142 -13.29 -9.16 -3.03
CA GLN A 142 -12.90 -9.29 -1.63
C GLN A 142 -11.78 -8.32 -1.23
N PHE A 143 -11.10 -7.72 -2.20
CA PHE A 143 -10.13 -6.65 -1.99
C PHE A 143 -10.75 -5.26 -2.14
N HIS A 144 -12.07 -5.19 -2.35
CA HIS A 144 -12.83 -3.94 -2.44
C HIS A 144 -12.41 -3.01 -3.58
N ILE A 145 -11.77 -3.53 -4.63
CA ILE A 145 -11.26 -2.76 -5.77
C ILE A 145 -12.39 -2.04 -6.52
N HIS A 146 -13.61 -2.58 -6.52
CA HIS A 146 -14.78 -1.94 -7.13
C HIS A 146 -15.04 -0.52 -6.61
N TYR A 147 -14.74 -0.21 -5.35
CA TYR A 147 -14.83 1.17 -4.84
C TYR A 147 -13.81 2.10 -5.50
N GLY A 148 -12.60 1.62 -5.73
CA GLY A 148 -11.58 2.33 -6.47
C GLY A 148 -11.97 2.54 -7.94
N CYS A 149 -12.51 1.51 -8.59
CA CYS A 149 -12.99 1.58 -9.97
C CYS A 149 -14.11 2.62 -10.14
N ARG A 150 -15.06 2.69 -9.21
CA ARG A 150 -16.12 3.71 -9.19
C ARG A 150 -15.54 5.11 -9.07
N GLN A 151 -14.54 5.32 -8.24
CA GLN A 151 -13.88 6.61 -8.08
C GLN A 151 -13.05 6.98 -9.30
N LEU A 152 -12.31 6.02 -9.89
CA LEU A 152 -11.57 6.24 -11.12
C LEU A 152 -12.51 6.63 -12.28
N SER A 153 -13.63 5.91 -12.45
CA SER A 153 -14.63 6.23 -13.46
C SER A 153 -15.19 7.65 -13.28
N ARG A 154 -15.53 8.02 -12.04
CA ARG A 154 -15.99 9.38 -11.74
C ARG A 154 -14.94 10.44 -12.05
N GLU A 155 -13.66 10.16 -11.74
CA GLU A 155 -12.57 11.08 -12.01
C GLU A 155 -12.32 11.23 -13.52
N LEU A 156 -12.36 10.16 -14.29
CA LEU A 156 -12.29 10.19 -15.75
C LEU A 156 -13.42 11.04 -16.34
N ALA A 157 -14.66 10.83 -15.89
CA ALA A 157 -15.83 11.61 -16.32
C ALA A 157 -15.66 13.10 -15.99
N ARG A 158 -15.17 13.43 -14.79
CA ARG A 158 -14.91 14.83 -14.38
C ARG A 158 -13.91 15.54 -15.29
N HIS A 159 -12.97 14.81 -15.87
CA HIS A 159 -11.99 15.32 -16.82
C HIS A 159 -12.42 15.21 -18.29
N GLY A 160 -13.67 14.81 -18.57
CA GLY A 160 -14.22 14.68 -19.92
C GLY A 160 -13.58 13.54 -20.72
N ILE A 161 -13.07 12.50 -20.07
CA ILE A 161 -12.47 11.34 -20.71
C ILE A 161 -13.54 10.28 -20.94
N VAL A 162 -13.77 9.94 -22.22
CA VAL A 162 -14.74 8.91 -22.61
C VAL A 162 -14.21 7.55 -22.19
N HIS A 163 -15.04 6.79 -21.45
CA HIS A 163 -14.72 5.45 -20.99
C HIS A 163 -16.01 4.65 -20.76
N THR A 164 -15.87 3.34 -20.67
CA THR A 164 -16.93 2.42 -20.25
C THR A 164 -16.54 1.84 -18.88
N TYR A 165 -17.48 1.82 -17.97
CA TYR A 165 -17.32 1.15 -16.67
C TYR A 165 -18.49 0.20 -16.44
N GLU A 166 -18.19 -1.03 -16.12
CA GLU A 166 -19.16 -2.09 -15.84
C GLU A 166 -18.84 -2.82 -14.54
N GLU A 167 -19.89 -3.21 -13.82
CA GLU A 167 -19.78 -4.13 -12.69
C GLU A 167 -20.56 -5.41 -12.98
N PHE A 168 -19.99 -6.54 -12.62
CA PHE A 168 -20.61 -7.85 -12.79
C PHE A 168 -20.71 -8.59 -11.46
N ASP A 169 -21.56 -9.63 -11.41
CA ASP A 169 -21.70 -10.49 -10.23
C ASP A 169 -20.50 -11.46 -10.16
N GLY A 170 -19.40 -10.99 -9.60
CA GLY A 170 -18.17 -11.74 -9.47
C GLY A 170 -17.28 -11.25 -8.35
N THR A 171 -16.20 -11.99 -8.12
CA THR A 171 -15.15 -11.67 -7.15
C THR A 171 -13.87 -11.27 -7.88
N HIS A 172 -12.75 -11.13 -7.17
CA HIS A 172 -11.43 -10.82 -7.75
C HIS A 172 -10.89 -11.94 -8.67
N SER A 173 -11.36 -13.14 -8.52
CA SER A 173 -10.89 -14.33 -9.24
C SER A 173 -12.04 -15.22 -9.68
N GLY A 174 -11.78 -16.16 -10.59
CA GLY A 174 -12.81 -17.06 -11.09
C GLY A 174 -13.74 -16.41 -12.10
N ILE A 175 -13.21 -15.44 -12.84
CA ILE A 175 -13.86 -14.74 -13.95
C ILE A 175 -13.40 -15.32 -15.30
N ASP A 176 -13.32 -16.63 -15.36
CA ASP A 176 -13.03 -17.34 -16.62
C ASP A 176 -14.29 -17.25 -17.49
N TYR A 177 -14.23 -16.43 -18.54
CA TYR A 177 -15.26 -16.32 -19.58
C TYR A 177 -14.98 -17.31 -20.71
#